data_1ad0e9fa1d24ad97aeb3a2b0da574a87
#
_entry.id   1ad0e9fa1d24ad97aeb3a2b0da574a87
#
_cell.length_a   1.000
_cell.length_b   1.000
_cell.length_c   1.000
_cell.angle_alpha   90.00
_cell.angle_beta   90.00
_cell.angle_gamma   90.00
#
_symmetry.space_group_name_H-M   'P 1'
#
loop_
_entity.id
_entity.type
_entity.pdbx_description
1 polymer ?
#
loop_
_entity_poly.entity_id
_entity_poly.type
_entity_poly.pdbx_seq_one_letter_code
_entity_poly.pdbx_strand_id
1 'polypeptide(L)'
;LDYDDYVGRIVVGRVIRGTIHNGETITLMDEEGERKAKIGRLYTYEGLKRAETQEVGAGDIVALIGLADANIGDTIADAESPEKLKGISIDEPTLSMVFSVNNSPFAGREGEYVTSRHLRDRLFKEIKTNVSMRLEETESPDAFIVSGRGELHLLSLIHI
;
A
#
# COMPACT_ATOMS: atom_id res chain seq x y z
N LEU A 1 1.36 -4.76 -2.02
CA LEU A 1 0.13 -3.99 -1.86
C LEU A 1 -0.25 -3.33 -3.18
N ASP A 2 -1.54 -3.19 -3.41
CA ASP A 2 -2.12 -2.46 -4.54
C ASP A 2 -3.31 -1.63 -4.01
N TYR A 3 -3.80 -0.69 -4.80
CA TYR A 3 -4.90 0.17 -4.40
C TYR A 3 -5.83 0.41 -5.59
N ASP A 4 -7.11 0.23 -5.35
CA ASP A 4 -8.16 0.50 -6.31
C ASP A 4 -9.17 1.48 -5.68
N ASP A 5 -9.58 2.50 -6.44
CA ASP A 5 -10.44 3.57 -5.92
C ASP A 5 -11.85 3.09 -5.52
N TYR A 6 -12.30 1.91 -6.02
CA TYR A 6 -13.62 1.32 -5.73
C TYR A 6 -13.60 0.30 -4.59
N VAL A 7 -12.54 -0.52 -4.52
CA VAL A 7 -12.44 -1.61 -3.55
C VAL A 7 -11.45 -1.35 -2.43
N GLY A 8 -10.71 -0.25 -2.53
CA GLY A 8 -9.72 0.15 -1.55
C GLY A 8 -8.41 -0.61 -1.64
N ARG A 9 -7.80 -0.87 -0.49
CA ARG A 9 -6.50 -1.56 -0.40
C ARG A 9 -6.63 -3.02 -0.79
N ILE A 10 -5.74 -3.47 -1.64
CA ILE A 10 -5.62 -4.86 -2.11
C ILE A 10 -4.32 -5.43 -1.57
N VAL A 11 -4.43 -6.45 -0.75
CA VAL A 11 -3.29 -7.15 -0.16
C VAL A 11 -2.96 -8.35 -1.04
N VAL A 12 -1.73 -8.40 -1.55
CA VAL A 12 -1.25 -9.53 -2.35
C VAL A 12 -0.24 -10.31 -1.52
N GLY A 13 -0.45 -11.61 -1.42
CA GLY A 13 0.41 -12.50 -0.66
C GLY A 13 0.50 -13.89 -1.28
N ARG A 14 1.37 -14.72 -0.72
CA ARG A 14 1.49 -16.14 -1.08
C ARG A 14 0.95 -17.00 0.05
N VAL A 15 0.11 -17.97 -0.28
CA VAL A 15 -0.34 -18.98 0.67
C VAL A 15 0.81 -19.97 0.89
N ILE A 16 1.36 -20.00 2.10
CA ILE A 16 2.50 -20.89 2.44
C ILE A 16 1.99 -22.25 2.88
N ARG A 17 0.92 -22.27 3.69
CA ARG A 17 0.31 -23.50 4.23
C ARG A 17 -1.20 -23.33 4.32
N GLY A 18 -1.92 -24.44 4.23
CA GLY A 18 -3.38 -24.47 4.37
C GLY A 18 -4.13 -23.95 3.15
N THR A 19 -5.37 -23.60 3.38
CA THR A 19 -6.30 -23.07 2.38
C THR A 19 -7.00 -21.86 2.98
N ILE A 20 -7.19 -20.83 2.18
CA ILE A 20 -7.88 -19.60 2.57
C ILE A 20 -9.22 -19.51 1.82
N HIS A 21 -10.29 -19.11 2.51
CA HIS A 21 -11.62 -19.05 1.95
C HIS A 21 -12.16 -17.61 1.88
N ASN A 22 -13.04 -17.39 0.92
CA ASN A 22 -13.73 -16.11 0.75
C ASN A 22 -14.66 -15.84 1.95
N GLY A 23 -14.59 -14.63 2.52
CA GLY A 23 -15.39 -14.25 3.68
C GLY A 23 -14.95 -14.83 5.03
N GLU A 24 -13.81 -15.52 5.07
CA GLU A 24 -13.25 -16.13 6.27
C GLU A 24 -12.77 -15.08 7.28
N THR A 25 -12.87 -15.42 8.56
CA THR A 25 -12.24 -14.63 9.64
C THR A 25 -10.82 -15.16 9.86
N ILE A 26 -9.86 -14.26 9.80
CA ILE A 26 -8.42 -14.57 9.92
C ILE A 26 -7.81 -13.78 11.08
N THR A 27 -6.61 -14.17 11.48
CA THR A 27 -5.76 -13.39 12.36
C THR A 27 -4.68 -12.71 11.53
N LEU A 28 -4.66 -11.37 11.55
CA LEU A 28 -3.59 -10.56 11.01
C LEU A 28 -2.55 -10.34 12.10
N MET A 29 -1.30 -10.69 11.81
CA MET A 29 -0.17 -10.61 12.74
C MET A 29 0.87 -9.65 12.17
N ASP A 30 1.15 -8.59 12.90
CA ASP A 30 2.18 -7.59 12.60
C ASP A 30 3.28 -7.58 13.67
N GLU A 31 4.09 -6.53 13.74
CA GLU A 31 5.11 -6.35 14.77
C GLU A 31 4.52 -5.90 16.12
N GLU A 32 3.37 -5.26 16.09
CA GLU A 32 2.70 -4.71 17.26
C GLU A 32 1.78 -5.73 17.96
N GLY A 33 1.36 -6.79 17.26
CA GLY A 33 0.52 -7.84 17.85
C GLY A 33 -0.34 -8.61 16.85
N GLU A 34 -1.45 -9.10 17.37
CA GLU A 34 -2.40 -9.93 16.64
C GLU A 34 -3.78 -9.27 16.67
N ARG A 35 -4.44 -9.25 15.52
CA ARG A 35 -5.82 -8.75 15.41
C ARG A 35 -6.66 -9.61 14.47
N LYS A 36 -7.93 -9.79 14.81
CA LYS A 36 -8.86 -10.51 13.97
C LYS A 36 -9.38 -9.58 12.87
N ALA A 37 -9.42 -10.10 11.66
CA ALA A 37 -9.95 -9.40 10.50
C ALA A 37 -10.80 -10.35 9.66
N LYS A 38 -11.67 -9.81 8.82
CA LYS A 38 -12.51 -10.59 7.91
C LYS A 38 -12.14 -10.29 6.47
N ILE A 39 -11.94 -11.34 5.69
CA ILE A 39 -11.72 -11.23 4.24
C ILE A 39 -13.03 -10.81 3.59
N GLY A 40 -13.00 -9.72 2.84
CA GLY A 40 -14.16 -9.27 2.08
C GLY A 40 -14.32 -10.04 0.78
N ARG A 41 -13.27 -10.11 -0.03
CA ARG A 41 -13.23 -10.88 -1.28
C ARG A 41 -11.85 -11.50 -1.50
N LEU A 42 -11.88 -12.65 -2.16
CA LEU A 42 -10.70 -13.46 -2.47
C LEU A 42 -10.52 -13.56 -3.99
N TYR A 43 -9.31 -13.29 -4.46
CA TYR A 43 -8.95 -13.40 -5.88
C TYR A 43 -7.68 -14.21 -6.04
N THR A 44 -7.61 -14.97 -7.12
CA THR A 44 -6.38 -15.58 -7.63
C THR A 44 -5.95 -14.94 -8.94
N TYR A 45 -4.77 -15.26 -9.43
CA TYR A 45 -4.24 -14.76 -10.68
C TYR A 45 -4.28 -15.83 -11.77
N GLU A 46 -4.97 -15.53 -12.86
CA GLU A 46 -4.95 -16.30 -14.09
C GLU A 46 -4.15 -15.52 -15.14
N GLY A 47 -2.86 -15.80 -15.22
CA GLY A 47 -1.92 -14.95 -15.96
C GLY A 47 -1.80 -13.57 -15.31
N LEU A 48 -2.20 -12.49 -16.02
CA LEU A 48 -2.18 -11.13 -15.52
C LEU A 48 -3.55 -10.64 -14.99
N LYS A 49 -4.59 -11.46 -15.12
CA LYS A 49 -5.93 -11.09 -14.69
C LYS A 49 -6.24 -11.65 -13.31
N ARG A 50 -6.99 -10.87 -12.53
CA ARG A 50 -7.54 -11.32 -11.25
C ARG A 50 -8.87 -12.03 -11.51
N ALA A 51 -9.02 -13.24 -11.01
CA ALA A 51 -10.26 -14.02 -11.05
C ALA A 51 -10.76 -14.21 -9.62
N GLU A 52 -12.04 -13.89 -9.36
CA GLU A 52 -12.65 -14.12 -8.06
C GLU A 52 -12.78 -15.64 -7.82
N THR A 53 -12.41 -16.08 -6.63
CA THR A 53 -12.46 -17.49 -6.24
C THR A 53 -13.05 -17.65 -4.85
N GLN A 54 -13.52 -18.85 -4.54
CA GLN A 54 -14.04 -19.19 -3.22
C GLN A 54 -12.94 -19.68 -2.27
N GLU A 55 -11.87 -20.27 -2.81
CA GLU A 55 -10.77 -20.82 -2.03
C GLU A 55 -9.45 -20.74 -2.80
N VAL A 56 -8.34 -20.65 -2.06
CA VAL A 56 -6.97 -20.70 -2.59
C VAL A 56 -6.10 -21.54 -1.67
N GLY A 57 -5.38 -22.50 -2.25
CA GLY A 57 -4.50 -23.42 -1.53
C GLY A 57 -3.05 -22.99 -1.43
N ALA A 58 -2.28 -23.75 -0.66
CA ALA A 58 -0.85 -23.53 -0.46
C ALA A 58 -0.06 -23.58 -1.78
N GLY A 59 0.84 -22.60 -1.94
CA GLY A 59 1.68 -22.42 -3.13
C GLY A 59 1.24 -21.28 -4.05
N ASP A 60 -0.04 -20.96 -4.03
CA ASP A 60 -0.64 -19.95 -4.91
C ASP A 60 -0.46 -18.53 -4.39
N ILE A 61 -0.59 -17.57 -5.32
CA ILE A 61 -0.63 -16.14 -5.03
C ILE A 61 -2.09 -15.70 -4.96
N VAL A 62 -2.41 -15.01 -3.89
CA VAL A 62 -3.76 -14.54 -3.58
C VAL A 62 -3.80 -13.02 -3.47
N ALA A 63 -4.90 -12.42 -3.92
CA ALA A 63 -5.21 -11.03 -3.65
C ALA A 63 -6.47 -10.93 -2.77
N LEU A 64 -6.37 -10.20 -1.67
CA LEU A 64 -7.38 -10.07 -0.62
C LEU A 64 -7.87 -8.64 -0.55
N ILE A 65 -9.18 -8.48 -0.42
CA ILE A 65 -9.84 -7.20 -0.18
C ILE A 65 -10.53 -7.26 1.19
N GLY A 66 -10.58 -6.10 1.87
CA GLY A 66 -11.19 -5.98 3.20
C GLY A 66 -10.19 -5.89 4.35
N LEU A 67 -8.89 -5.93 4.06
CA LEU A 67 -7.82 -5.81 5.03
C LEU A 67 -7.15 -4.42 4.93
N ALA A 68 -7.85 -3.40 5.40
CA ALA A 68 -7.40 -2.00 5.25
C ALA A 68 -6.07 -1.71 5.98
N ASP A 69 -5.84 -2.38 7.10
CA ASP A 69 -4.70 -2.13 7.99
C ASP A 69 -3.50 -3.08 7.74
N ALA A 70 -3.62 -4.00 6.78
CA ALA A 70 -2.54 -4.93 6.48
C ALA A 70 -1.38 -4.22 5.76
N ASN A 71 -0.15 -4.53 6.16
CA ASN A 71 1.08 -4.01 5.60
C ASN A 71 1.92 -5.10 4.96
N ILE A 72 2.97 -4.70 4.23
CA ILE A 72 3.95 -5.66 3.71
C ILE A 72 4.77 -6.19 4.88
N GLY A 73 4.91 -7.52 4.95
CA GLY A 73 5.60 -8.22 6.03
C GLY A 73 4.66 -8.83 7.07
N ASP A 74 3.39 -8.41 7.08
CA ASP A 74 2.39 -8.99 7.97
C ASP A 74 2.09 -10.44 7.57
N THR A 75 1.71 -11.23 8.56
CA THR A 75 1.27 -12.61 8.37
C THR A 75 -0.24 -12.70 8.52
N ILE A 76 -0.89 -13.34 7.55
CA ILE A 76 -2.30 -13.72 7.63
C ILE A 76 -2.34 -15.19 8.06
N ALA A 77 -2.92 -15.45 9.21
CA ALA A 77 -2.97 -16.78 9.82
C ALA A 77 -4.40 -17.21 10.13
N ASP A 78 -4.57 -18.50 10.39
CA ASP A 78 -5.81 -19.06 10.89
C ASP A 78 -6.26 -18.38 12.18
N ALA A 79 -7.59 -18.25 12.36
CA ALA A 79 -8.16 -17.55 13.51
C ALA A 79 -8.09 -18.33 14.84
N GLU A 80 -7.95 -19.67 14.77
CA GLU A 80 -7.93 -20.55 15.94
C GLU A 80 -6.51 -20.91 16.36
N SER A 81 -5.60 -21.08 15.39
CA SER A 81 -4.20 -21.46 15.62
C SER A 81 -3.23 -20.56 14.82
N PRO A 82 -3.12 -19.28 15.18
CA PRO A 82 -2.28 -18.35 14.44
C PRO A 82 -0.81 -18.69 14.61
N GLU A 83 -0.07 -18.75 13.49
CA GLU A 83 1.37 -18.96 13.46
C GLU A 83 2.03 -17.87 12.63
N LYS A 84 2.87 -17.05 13.28
CA LYS A 84 3.60 -15.96 12.61
C LYS A 84 4.73 -16.51 11.75
N LEU A 85 4.74 -16.12 10.49
CA LEU A 85 5.84 -16.38 9.58
C LEU A 85 6.98 -15.39 9.82
N LYS A 86 8.17 -15.73 9.32
CA LYS A 86 9.29 -14.78 9.35
C LYS A 86 8.95 -13.57 8.47
N GLY A 87 8.79 -12.43 9.11
CA GLY A 87 8.48 -11.17 8.45
C GLY A 87 9.58 -10.72 7.50
N ILE A 88 9.21 -9.86 6.54
CA ILE A 88 10.13 -9.15 5.67
C ILE A 88 10.28 -7.75 6.25
N SER A 89 11.50 -7.38 6.67
CA SER A 89 11.78 -6.00 7.06
C SER A 89 11.91 -5.13 5.82
N ILE A 90 11.27 -3.98 5.84
CA ILE A 90 11.41 -2.97 4.79
C ILE A 90 12.36 -1.91 5.32
N ASP A 91 13.41 -1.61 4.54
CA ASP A 91 14.37 -0.59 4.90
C ASP A 91 13.70 0.78 5.02
N GLU A 92 14.06 1.53 6.05
CA GLU A 92 13.60 2.89 6.24
C GLU A 92 14.09 3.81 5.13
N PRO A 93 13.33 4.88 4.80
CA PRO A 93 13.77 5.86 3.83
C PRO A 93 15.02 6.60 4.34
N THR A 94 15.99 6.82 3.44
CA THR A 94 17.29 7.41 3.76
C THR A 94 17.44 8.86 3.31
N LEU A 95 16.56 9.33 2.43
CA LEU A 95 16.58 10.67 1.85
C LEU A 95 15.22 11.33 1.98
N SER A 96 15.21 12.61 2.39
CA SER A 96 14.00 13.42 2.46
C SER A 96 14.15 14.66 1.58
N MET A 97 13.08 15.02 0.88
CA MET A 97 12.99 16.20 0.03
C MET A 97 11.69 16.95 0.30
N VAL A 98 11.74 18.28 0.14
CA VAL A 98 10.55 19.13 0.21
C VAL A 98 9.93 19.23 -1.18
N PHE A 99 8.68 18.84 -1.30
CA PHE A 99 7.84 19.02 -2.48
C PHE A 99 6.90 20.19 -2.21
N SER A 100 6.95 21.21 -3.04
CA SER A 100 6.07 22.37 -2.93
C SER A 100 5.50 22.75 -4.28
N VAL A 101 4.37 23.42 -4.26
CA VAL A 101 3.80 24.00 -5.47
C VAL A 101 4.67 25.15 -5.98
N ASN A 102 4.64 25.35 -7.30
CA ASN A 102 5.31 26.48 -7.91
C ASN A 102 4.55 27.78 -7.57
N ASN A 103 5.17 28.65 -6.78
CA ASN A 103 4.63 29.94 -6.38
C ASN A 103 5.21 31.13 -7.19
N SER A 104 5.90 30.85 -8.30
CA SER A 104 6.44 31.88 -9.17
C SER A 104 5.33 32.62 -9.94
N PRO A 105 5.59 33.82 -10.46
CA PRO A 105 4.65 34.54 -11.31
C PRO A 105 4.25 33.81 -12.60
N PHE A 106 4.97 32.75 -12.95
CA PHE A 106 4.72 31.92 -14.13
C PHE A 106 3.95 30.65 -13.81
N ALA A 107 3.58 30.43 -12.54
CA ALA A 107 2.80 29.28 -12.13
C ALA A 107 1.47 29.20 -12.90
N GLY A 108 1.11 28.00 -13.35
CA GLY A 108 -0.13 27.74 -14.08
C GLY A 108 -0.11 28.10 -15.57
N ARG A 109 1.03 28.51 -16.14
CA ARG A 109 1.15 28.71 -17.59
C ARG A 109 1.36 27.40 -18.35
N GLU A 110 2.00 26.45 -17.71
CA GLU A 110 2.26 25.09 -18.22
C GLU A 110 1.89 24.10 -17.13
N GLY A 111 1.31 22.94 -17.52
CA GLY A 111 0.87 21.89 -16.62
C GLY A 111 -0.56 22.06 -16.10
N GLU A 112 -1.24 20.93 -15.90
CA GLU A 112 -2.63 20.88 -15.44
C GLU A 112 -2.75 20.73 -13.91
N TYR A 113 -1.78 20.07 -13.26
CA TYR A 113 -1.82 19.66 -11.86
C TYR A 113 -0.93 20.53 -10.97
N VAL A 114 -1.18 21.86 -10.98
CA VAL A 114 -0.30 22.86 -10.38
C VAL A 114 -0.74 23.36 -8.99
N THR A 115 -1.80 22.79 -8.42
CA THR A 115 -2.31 23.23 -7.11
C THR A 115 -1.83 22.34 -5.96
N SER A 116 -1.78 22.91 -4.73
CA SER A 116 -1.45 22.18 -3.53
C SER A 116 -2.38 20.95 -3.29
N ARG A 117 -3.65 21.07 -3.67
CA ARG A 117 -4.60 19.97 -3.61
C ARG A 117 -4.19 18.82 -4.52
N HIS A 118 -3.84 19.11 -5.78
CA HIS A 118 -3.38 18.05 -6.71
C HIS A 118 -2.09 17.40 -6.23
N LEU A 119 -1.13 18.21 -5.74
CA LEU A 119 0.10 17.68 -5.17
C LEU A 119 -0.19 16.76 -3.98
N ARG A 120 -1.03 17.21 -3.04
CA ARG A 120 -1.44 16.41 -1.89
C ARG A 120 -2.08 15.09 -2.29
N ASP A 121 -3.11 15.14 -3.13
CA ASP A 121 -3.85 13.96 -3.57
C ASP A 121 -2.90 12.94 -4.24
N ARG A 122 -1.97 13.42 -5.06
CA ARG A 122 -0.97 12.58 -5.72
C ARG A 122 -0.01 11.92 -4.73
N LEU A 123 0.53 12.68 -3.77
CA LEU A 123 1.45 12.16 -2.76
C LEU A 123 0.75 11.16 -1.83
N PHE A 124 -0.46 11.48 -1.36
CA PHE A 124 -1.24 10.56 -0.53
C PHE A 124 -1.65 9.28 -1.26
N LYS A 125 -1.89 9.34 -2.57
CA LYS A 125 -2.15 8.16 -3.38
C LYS A 125 -0.91 7.27 -3.49
N GLU A 126 0.25 7.87 -3.67
CA GLU A 126 1.51 7.13 -3.79
C GLU A 126 1.88 6.36 -2.52
N ILE A 127 1.77 6.98 -1.35
CA ILE A 127 2.12 6.30 -0.09
C ILE A 127 1.21 5.11 0.26
N LYS A 128 0.00 5.03 -0.34
CA LYS A 128 -0.88 3.87 -0.15
C LYS A 128 -0.35 2.59 -0.77
N THR A 129 0.45 2.72 -1.82
CA THR A 129 1.03 1.60 -2.56
C THR A 129 2.52 1.46 -2.35
N ASN A 130 3.21 2.56 -2.07
CA ASN A 130 4.66 2.62 -1.93
C ASN A 130 5.07 2.68 -0.45
N VAL A 131 5.24 1.50 0.14
CA VAL A 131 5.55 1.34 1.58
C VAL A 131 6.92 1.85 2.00
N SER A 132 7.83 2.10 1.06
CA SER A 132 9.16 2.66 1.34
C SER A 132 9.20 4.19 1.31
N MET A 133 8.05 4.82 1.15
CA MET A 133 7.90 6.28 1.21
C MET A 133 7.19 6.70 2.49
N ARG A 134 7.61 7.83 3.03
CA ARG A 134 6.92 8.53 4.12
C ARG A 134 6.57 9.94 3.65
N LEU A 135 5.45 10.42 4.09
CA LEU A 135 4.94 11.76 3.82
C LEU A 135 4.65 12.46 5.14
N GLU A 136 5.21 13.64 5.31
CA GLU A 136 4.95 14.51 6.45
C GLU A 136 4.41 15.85 5.94
N GLU A 137 3.33 16.31 6.57
CA GLU A 137 2.80 17.65 6.30
C GLU A 137 3.68 18.69 7.00
N THR A 138 3.90 19.82 6.36
CA THR A 138 4.63 20.94 6.95
C THR A 138 3.65 21.98 7.52
N GLU A 139 4.17 23.02 8.18
CA GLU A 139 3.36 24.15 8.61
C GLU A 139 2.71 24.91 7.42
N SER A 140 3.29 24.79 6.22
CA SER A 140 2.73 25.35 4.99
C SER A 140 1.82 24.32 4.31
N PRO A 141 0.57 24.68 3.96
CA PRO A 141 -0.34 23.79 3.23
C PRO A 141 0.13 23.48 1.80
N ASP A 142 1.11 24.22 1.30
CA ASP A 142 1.62 24.13 -0.06
C ASP A 142 2.93 23.35 -0.16
N ALA A 143 3.41 22.78 0.95
CA ALA A 143 4.68 22.07 1.01
C ALA A 143 4.55 20.77 1.83
N PHE A 144 5.23 19.71 1.37
CA PHE A 144 5.25 18.41 1.99
C PHE A 144 6.68 17.89 2.06
N ILE A 145 7.04 17.22 3.17
CA ILE A 145 8.30 16.48 3.25
C ILE A 145 8.03 15.05 2.80
N VAL A 146 8.73 14.63 1.77
CA VAL A 146 8.64 13.27 1.23
C VAL A 146 9.97 12.58 1.44
N SER A 147 9.94 11.44 2.11
CA SER A 147 11.10 10.61 2.38
C SER A 147 11.05 9.33 1.56
N GLY A 148 12.19 8.94 0.99
CA GLY A 148 12.31 7.78 0.12
C GLY A 148 13.70 7.15 0.16
N ARG A 149 13.90 6.07 -0.59
CA ARG A 149 15.18 5.32 -0.62
C ARG A 149 16.32 6.04 -1.34
N GLY A 150 16.00 7.06 -2.16
CA GLY A 150 17.02 7.79 -2.92
C GLY A 150 16.39 8.80 -3.87
N GLU A 151 17.24 9.59 -4.53
CA GLU A 151 16.83 10.68 -5.42
C GLU A 151 15.92 10.22 -6.56
N LEU A 152 16.31 9.15 -7.27
CA LEU A 152 15.52 8.64 -8.40
C LEU A 152 14.14 8.15 -7.97
N HIS A 153 14.02 7.61 -6.76
CA HIS A 153 12.74 7.19 -6.21
C HIS A 153 11.82 8.40 -5.98
N LEU A 154 12.34 9.49 -5.45
CA LEU A 154 11.58 10.72 -5.22
C LEU A 154 11.31 11.48 -6.53
N LEU A 155 12.28 11.50 -7.46
CA LEU A 155 12.09 12.14 -8.76
C LEU A 155 10.99 11.49 -9.60
N SER A 156 10.75 10.18 -9.43
CA SER A 156 9.66 9.50 -10.13
C SER A 156 8.27 10.07 -9.81
N LEU A 157 8.11 10.77 -8.69
CA LEU A 157 6.86 11.43 -8.30
C LEU A 157 6.55 12.68 -9.12
N ILE A 158 7.56 13.29 -9.74
CA ILE A 158 7.41 14.52 -10.54
C ILE A 158 6.77 14.21 -11.89
N HIS A 159 6.95 12.99 -12.40
CA HIS A 159 6.31 12.56 -13.63
C HIS A 159 4.88 12.10 -13.34
N ILE A 160 3.97 13.02 -13.56
CA ILE A 160 2.52 12.82 -13.42
C ILE A 160 1.93 12.58 -14.80
#